data_5e1ccb3459c35ca841b253bc1943457d
#
_entry.id   5e1ccb3459c35ca841b253bc1943457d
#
_cell.length_a   1.000
_cell.length_b   1.000
_cell.length_c   1.000
_cell.angle_alpha   90.00
_cell.angle_beta   90.00
_cell.angle_gamma   90.00
#
_symmetry.space_group_name_H-M   'P 1'
#
loop_
_entity.id
_entity.type
_entity.pdbx_description
1 polymer ?
#
loop_
_entity_poly.entity_id
_entity_poly.type
_entity_poly.pdbx_seq_one_letter_code
_entity_poly.pdbx_strand_id
1 'polypeptide(L)'
;MNVEIHKTLPDKVKRQIDAIDKESFSWIMKLTPEERIVHKDKFCSGNDRIGYAIVQDKNDVIGAVTILRRTIVFDDVSMVLGGIGGLCTSKDKRQKGVGKLLLVKAMDELRRAGCDTAYLCTDVSKDWMVRFYEKAGFIRIQHGHTYTGKSGKRYTEFDGMVAPVCSTEKFQRIIMGEKALDIGRGNW
;
A
#
# COMPACT_ATOMS: atom_id res chain seq x y z
N MET A 1 -18.38 4.00 13.31
CA MET A 1 -16.91 3.71 13.19
C MET A 1 -16.23 4.99 12.73
N ASN A 2 -15.25 5.45 13.45
CA ASN A 2 -14.45 6.63 13.09
C ASN A 2 -13.06 6.18 12.64
N VAL A 3 -12.46 6.90 11.68
CA VAL A 3 -11.09 6.64 11.21
C VAL A 3 -10.19 7.74 11.74
N GLU A 4 -9.17 7.37 12.48
CA GLU A 4 -8.18 8.29 13.03
C GLU A 4 -6.88 8.24 12.24
N ILE A 5 -6.22 9.41 12.10
CA ILE A 5 -4.90 9.51 11.46
C ILE A 5 -3.85 9.70 12.54
N HIS A 6 -2.82 8.87 12.49
CA HIS A 6 -1.68 8.92 13.39
C HIS A 6 -0.38 9.05 12.60
N LYS A 7 0.46 10.03 12.94
CA LYS A 7 1.84 10.14 12.41
C LYS A 7 2.76 9.10 13.06
N THR A 8 2.55 8.87 14.35
CA THR A 8 3.26 7.87 15.16
C THR A 8 2.24 7.06 15.94
N LEU A 9 2.55 5.79 16.18
CA LEU A 9 1.66 4.89 16.89
C LEU A 9 2.07 4.75 18.36
N PRO A 10 1.14 4.91 19.32
CA PRO A 10 1.35 4.48 20.69
C PRO A 10 1.64 2.97 20.74
N ASP A 11 2.47 2.52 21.68
CA ASP A 11 2.89 1.11 21.77
C ASP A 11 1.72 0.12 21.88
N LYS A 12 0.66 0.50 22.60
CA LYS A 12 -0.56 -0.33 22.71
C LYS A 12 -1.20 -0.53 21.33
N VAL A 13 -1.38 0.57 20.60
CA VAL A 13 -2.00 0.55 19.26
C VAL A 13 -1.13 -0.23 18.28
N LYS A 14 0.19 -0.02 18.32
CA LYS A 14 1.13 -0.76 17.49
C LYS A 14 1.01 -2.27 17.70
N ARG A 15 1.00 -2.74 18.94
CA ARG A 15 0.83 -4.18 19.26
C ARG A 15 -0.48 -4.75 18.72
N GLN A 16 -1.57 -3.97 18.77
CA GLN A 16 -2.88 -4.40 18.23
C GLN A 16 -2.83 -4.50 16.69
N ILE A 17 -2.20 -3.53 16.02
CA ILE A 17 -2.00 -3.58 14.56
C ILE A 17 -1.13 -4.77 14.18
N ASP A 18 -0.01 -4.99 14.86
CA ASP A 18 0.89 -6.13 14.62
C ASP A 18 0.16 -7.49 14.76
N ALA A 19 -0.81 -7.59 15.66
CA ALA A 19 -1.62 -8.80 15.82
C ALA A 19 -2.57 -9.02 14.62
N ILE A 20 -3.25 -7.96 14.16
CA ILE A 20 -4.15 -8.02 12.98
C ILE A 20 -3.34 -8.29 11.71
N ASP A 21 -2.16 -7.68 11.59
CA ASP A 21 -1.24 -7.85 10.47
C ASP A 21 -0.78 -9.31 10.36
N LYS A 22 -0.30 -9.90 11.46
CA LYS A 22 0.08 -11.32 11.52
C LYS A 22 -1.07 -12.26 11.14
N GLU A 23 -2.29 -11.95 11.53
CA GLU A 23 -3.47 -12.73 11.14
C GLU A 23 -3.77 -12.57 9.64
N SER A 24 -3.72 -11.34 9.14
CA SER A 24 -4.07 -11.00 7.75
C SER A 24 -3.03 -11.52 6.76
N PHE A 25 -1.75 -11.47 7.12
CA PHE A 25 -0.62 -11.92 6.31
C PHE A 25 0.01 -13.20 6.87
N SER A 26 -0.80 -14.09 7.45
CA SER A 26 -0.34 -15.35 8.06
C SER A 26 0.43 -16.28 7.10
N TRP A 27 0.25 -16.10 5.79
CA TRP A 27 1.02 -16.80 4.76
C TRP A 27 2.53 -16.51 4.85
N ILE A 28 2.96 -15.33 5.36
CA ILE A 28 4.38 -15.00 5.58
C ILE A 28 5.02 -15.97 6.57
N MET A 29 4.24 -16.49 7.52
CA MET A 29 4.74 -17.48 8.48
C MET A 29 5.01 -18.85 7.86
N LYS A 30 4.44 -19.12 6.68
CA LYS A 30 4.63 -20.38 5.93
C LYS A 30 5.82 -20.32 4.96
N LEU A 31 6.41 -19.14 4.76
CA LEU A 31 7.60 -18.98 3.94
C LEU A 31 8.79 -19.72 4.55
N THR A 32 9.65 -20.29 3.69
CA THR A 32 10.96 -20.83 4.10
C THR A 32 11.86 -19.72 4.66
N PRO A 33 12.95 -20.04 5.34
CA PRO A 33 13.92 -19.04 5.79
C PRO A 33 14.44 -18.15 4.64
N GLU A 34 14.74 -18.75 3.49
CA GLU A 34 15.23 -18.07 2.28
C GLU A 34 14.18 -17.13 1.70
N GLU A 35 12.93 -17.58 1.58
CA GLU A 35 11.81 -16.76 1.10
C GLU A 35 11.52 -15.59 2.05
N ARG A 36 11.67 -15.77 3.37
CA ARG A 36 11.55 -14.68 4.35
C ARG A 36 12.64 -13.62 4.19
N ILE A 37 13.87 -14.04 3.87
CA ILE A 37 14.97 -13.09 3.58
C ILE A 37 14.60 -12.25 2.36
N VAL A 38 14.16 -12.89 1.28
CA VAL A 38 13.71 -12.21 0.05
C VAL A 38 12.53 -11.27 0.34
N HIS A 39 11.54 -11.74 1.09
CA HIS A 39 10.39 -10.91 1.47
C HIS A 39 10.81 -9.65 2.25
N LYS A 40 11.69 -9.80 3.25
CA LYS A 40 12.22 -8.67 4.02
C LYS A 40 13.11 -7.73 3.19
N ASP A 41 13.76 -8.25 2.15
CA ASP A 41 14.53 -7.44 1.20
C ASP A 41 13.60 -6.58 0.33
N LYS A 42 12.51 -7.15 -0.15
CA LYS A 42 11.52 -6.50 -1.02
C LYS A 42 10.75 -5.39 -0.29
N PHE A 43 10.17 -5.70 0.88
CA PHE A 43 9.29 -4.79 1.61
C PHE A 43 10.06 -3.94 2.61
N CYS A 44 10.51 -2.77 2.17
CA CYS A 44 11.22 -1.79 2.97
C CYS A 44 10.73 -0.38 2.63
N SER A 45 9.98 0.24 3.54
CA SER A 45 9.41 1.58 3.33
C SER A 45 10.38 2.73 3.64
N GLY A 46 11.50 2.45 4.31
CA GLY A 46 12.45 3.50 4.69
C GLY A 46 11.77 4.66 5.44
N ASN A 47 12.02 5.89 4.98
CA ASN A 47 11.44 7.12 5.52
C ASN A 47 10.16 7.57 4.79
N ASP A 48 9.59 6.75 3.92
CA ASP A 48 8.45 7.13 3.07
C ASP A 48 7.14 7.26 3.83
N ARG A 49 7.04 6.67 5.01
CA ARG A 49 5.81 6.66 5.79
C ARG A 49 5.44 8.06 6.28
N ILE A 50 4.25 8.51 5.93
CA ILE A 50 3.70 9.80 6.35
C ILE A 50 2.61 9.66 7.43
N GLY A 51 2.08 8.45 7.63
CA GLY A 51 1.11 8.18 8.68
C GLY A 51 0.45 6.83 8.59
N TYR A 52 -0.53 6.66 9.46
CA TYR A 52 -1.42 5.50 9.53
C TYR A 52 -2.87 5.98 9.59
N ALA A 53 -3.77 5.30 8.91
CA ALA A 53 -5.19 5.39 9.20
C ALA A 53 -5.62 4.16 10.00
N ILE A 54 -6.39 4.37 11.06
CA ILE A 54 -6.78 3.33 12.02
C ILE A 54 -8.27 3.44 12.28
N VAL A 55 -8.95 2.29 12.32
CA VAL A 55 -10.33 2.18 12.82
C VAL A 55 -10.30 1.48 14.17
N GLN A 56 -10.96 2.09 15.15
CA GLN A 56 -11.15 1.49 16.47
C GLN A 56 -12.63 1.22 16.75
N ASP A 57 -12.88 0.15 17.47
CA ASP A 57 -14.17 -0.16 18.09
C ASP A 57 -13.95 -0.20 19.60
N LYS A 58 -14.49 0.81 20.32
CA LYS A 58 -14.16 1.08 21.73
C LYS A 58 -12.66 1.36 21.89
N ASN A 59 -11.91 0.43 22.49
CA ASN A 59 -10.47 0.54 22.76
C ASN A 59 -9.62 -0.41 21.91
N ASP A 60 -10.25 -1.13 20.96
CA ASP A 60 -9.59 -2.14 20.15
C ASP A 60 -9.45 -1.67 18.71
N VAL A 61 -8.25 -1.80 18.16
CA VAL A 61 -8.00 -1.59 16.73
C VAL A 61 -8.65 -2.72 15.98
N ILE A 62 -9.50 -2.38 15.01
CA ILE A 62 -10.20 -3.36 14.16
C ILE A 62 -9.74 -3.31 12.70
N GLY A 63 -8.90 -2.36 12.36
CA GLY A 63 -8.24 -2.29 11.07
C GLY A 63 -7.28 -1.12 10.98
N ALA A 64 -6.29 -1.25 10.10
CA ALA A 64 -5.26 -0.26 9.88
C ALA A 64 -4.76 -0.27 8.43
N VAL A 65 -4.16 0.84 8.02
CA VAL A 65 -3.43 0.98 6.76
C VAL A 65 -2.27 1.94 6.95
N THR A 66 -1.11 1.64 6.37
CA THR A 66 0.05 2.53 6.32
C THR A 66 -0.04 3.43 5.10
N ILE A 67 0.24 4.71 5.29
CA ILE A 67 0.22 5.74 4.25
C ILE A 67 1.66 6.17 4.00
N LEU A 68 2.08 6.10 2.74
CA LEU A 68 3.46 6.35 2.32
C LEU A 68 3.50 7.40 1.22
N ARG A 69 4.69 8.01 1.01
CA ARG A 69 4.89 9.05 0.00
C ARG A 69 6.35 9.07 -0.41
N ARG A 70 6.61 9.09 -1.71
CA ARG A 70 7.95 9.32 -2.28
C ARG A 70 7.86 10.07 -3.60
N THR A 71 8.96 10.70 -3.99
CA THR A 71 9.11 11.24 -5.35
C THR A 71 9.80 10.20 -6.22
N ILE A 72 9.26 9.99 -7.41
CA ILE A 72 9.84 9.12 -8.44
C ILE A 72 9.96 9.89 -9.76
N VAL A 73 10.67 9.31 -10.72
CA VAL A 73 10.70 9.80 -12.11
C VAL A 73 10.18 8.69 -13.00
N PHE A 74 9.19 9.01 -13.83
CA PHE A 74 8.66 8.10 -14.84
C PHE A 74 8.53 8.83 -16.18
N ASP A 75 9.16 8.28 -17.22
CA ASP A 75 9.29 8.92 -18.57
C ASP A 75 9.73 10.38 -18.48
N ASP A 76 10.86 10.60 -17.77
CA ASP A 76 11.48 11.92 -17.54
C ASP A 76 10.61 12.94 -16.81
N VAL A 77 9.45 12.50 -16.29
CA VAL A 77 8.55 13.36 -15.51
C VAL A 77 8.64 13.02 -14.04
N SER A 78 8.98 14.02 -13.22
CA SER A 78 8.95 13.89 -11.77
C SER A 78 7.51 13.84 -11.26
N MET A 79 7.21 12.88 -10.39
CA MET A 79 5.89 12.74 -9.78
C MET A 79 5.97 12.31 -8.32
N VAL A 80 4.98 12.69 -7.56
CA VAL A 80 4.82 12.28 -6.16
C VAL A 80 3.91 11.06 -6.11
N LEU A 81 4.52 9.91 -5.81
CA LEU A 81 3.81 8.65 -5.64
C LEU A 81 3.35 8.50 -4.19
N GLY A 82 2.06 8.35 -3.97
CA GLY A 82 1.48 7.96 -2.70
C GLY A 82 1.40 6.43 -2.61
N GLY A 83 1.65 5.88 -1.43
CA GLY A 83 1.61 4.43 -1.20
C GLY A 83 0.55 4.02 -0.19
N ILE A 84 -0.06 2.89 -0.43
CA ILE A 84 -1.00 2.23 0.49
C ILE A 84 -0.43 0.86 0.82
N GLY A 85 0.07 0.71 2.04
CA GLY A 85 0.71 -0.52 2.50
C GLY A 85 -0.01 -1.15 3.69
N GLY A 86 0.01 -2.49 3.78
CA GLY A 86 -0.46 -3.22 4.95
C GLY A 86 -1.94 -2.98 5.30
N LEU A 87 -2.82 -2.79 4.31
CA LEU A 87 -4.26 -2.66 4.58
C LEU A 87 -4.78 -3.95 5.20
N CYS A 88 -5.13 -3.91 6.47
CA CYS A 88 -5.62 -5.08 7.21
C CYS A 88 -6.86 -4.77 8.03
N THR A 89 -7.67 -5.82 8.27
CA THR A 89 -8.89 -5.76 9.08
C THR A 89 -8.99 -7.05 9.89
N SER A 90 -9.31 -6.94 11.19
CA SER A 90 -9.51 -8.08 12.06
C SER A 90 -10.59 -9.02 11.48
N LYS A 91 -10.38 -10.33 11.62
CA LYS A 91 -11.17 -11.36 10.94
C LYS A 91 -12.69 -11.25 11.20
N ASP A 92 -13.07 -10.98 12.43
CA ASP A 92 -14.45 -10.82 12.87
C ASP A 92 -15.13 -9.52 12.37
N LYS A 93 -14.34 -8.57 11.85
CA LYS A 93 -14.81 -7.29 11.34
C LYS A 93 -14.68 -7.16 9.80
N ARG A 94 -14.25 -8.23 9.13
CA ARG A 94 -14.23 -8.27 7.65
C ARG A 94 -15.64 -8.20 7.08
N GLN A 95 -15.74 -7.72 5.82
CA GLN A 95 -17.02 -7.53 5.11
C GLN A 95 -18.00 -6.55 5.77
N LYS A 96 -17.57 -5.77 6.78
CA LYS A 96 -18.33 -4.73 7.47
C LYS A 96 -17.95 -3.31 7.04
N GLY A 97 -17.25 -3.16 5.92
CA GLY A 97 -16.89 -1.87 5.34
C GLY A 97 -15.61 -1.23 5.92
N VAL A 98 -14.94 -1.83 6.93
CA VAL A 98 -13.75 -1.28 7.58
C VAL A 98 -12.62 -1.02 6.57
N GLY A 99 -12.31 -1.98 5.69
CA GLY A 99 -11.28 -1.81 4.67
C GLY A 99 -11.59 -0.67 3.68
N LYS A 100 -12.87 -0.50 3.30
CA LYS A 100 -13.31 0.62 2.45
C LYS A 100 -13.11 1.96 3.14
N LEU A 101 -13.48 2.08 4.41
CA LEU A 101 -13.28 3.30 5.19
C LEU A 101 -11.79 3.68 5.30
N LEU A 102 -10.93 2.70 5.57
CA LEU A 102 -9.48 2.88 5.63
C LEU A 102 -8.92 3.35 4.28
N LEU A 103 -9.33 2.71 3.18
CA LEU A 103 -8.86 3.05 1.84
C LEU A 103 -9.28 4.47 1.44
N VAL A 104 -10.54 4.83 1.66
CA VAL A 104 -11.04 6.20 1.39
C VAL A 104 -10.22 7.22 2.20
N LYS A 105 -10.02 6.95 3.49
CA LYS A 105 -9.25 7.86 4.34
C LYS A 105 -7.79 7.97 3.92
N ALA A 106 -7.16 6.86 3.53
CA ALA A 106 -5.80 6.88 3.01
C ALA A 106 -5.70 7.73 1.72
N MET A 107 -6.64 7.57 0.77
CA MET A 107 -6.69 8.37 -0.44
C MET A 107 -6.86 9.87 -0.14
N ASP A 108 -7.66 10.24 0.86
CA ASP A 108 -7.80 11.63 1.30
C ASP A 108 -6.50 12.20 1.88
N GLU A 109 -5.77 11.40 2.68
CA GLU A 109 -4.48 11.82 3.22
C GLU A 109 -3.40 11.94 2.12
N LEU A 110 -3.40 11.04 1.12
CA LEU A 110 -2.52 11.16 -0.04
C LEU A 110 -2.81 12.44 -0.83
N ARG A 111 -4.09 12.81 -0.98
CA ARG A 111 -4.50 14.06 -1.63
C ARG A 111 -4.01 15.27 -0.84
N ARG A 112 -4.17 15.27 0.48
CA ARG A 112 -3.65 16.35 1.37
C ARG A 112 -2.12 16.44 1.33
N ALA A 113 -1.44 15.32 1.15
CA ALA A 113 0.02 15.27 1.01
C ALA A 113 0.52 15.67 -0.38
N GLY A 114 -0.37 16.05 -1.31
CA GLY A 114 -0.01 16.46 -2.67
C GLY A 114 0.55 15.33 -3.52
N CYS A 115 0.10 14.09 -3.29
CA CYS A 115 0.48 12.97 -4.14
C CYS A 115 -0.23 13.06 -5.49
N ASP A 116 0.50 12.85 -6.58
CA ASP A 116 -0.06 12.88 -7.95
C ASP A 116 -0.90 11.63 -8.22
N THR A 117 -0.37 10.47 -7.83
CA THR A 117 -0.98 9.14 -8.02
C THR A 117 -0.83 8.32 -6.74
N ALA A 118 -1.73 7.34 -6.54
CA ALA A 118 -1.62 6.33 -5.50
C ALA A 118 -1.14 5.00 -6.11
N TYR A 119 -0.35 4.26 -5.35
CA TYR A 119 0.16 2.94 -5.70
C TYR A 119 -0.05 1.96 -4.54
N LEU A 120 -0.31 0.72 -4.89
CA LEU A 120 -0.27 -0.44 -3.99
C LEU A 120 0.12 -1.70 -4.76
N CYS A 121 0.60 -2.72 -4.05
CA CYS A 121 0.67 -4.08 -4.57
C CYS A 121 -0.34 -4.99 -3.86
N THR A 122 -0.86 -5.99 -4.58
CA THR A 122 -1.86 -6.91 -4.05
C THR A 122 -1.78 -8.27 -4.72
N ASP A 123 -2.29 -9.31 -4.07
CA ASP A 123 -2.38 -10.64 -4.68
C ASP A 123 -3.41 -10.65 -5.81
N VAL A 124 -2.91 -10.41 -7.03
CA VAL A 124 -3.75 -10.35 -8.25
C VAL A 124 -4.34 -11.69 -8.68
N SER A 125 -3.95 -12.81 -8.05
CA SER A 125 -4.59 -14.10 -8.23
C SER A 125 -5.95 -14.19 -7.53
N LYS A 126 -6.24 -13.25 -6.64
CA LYS A 126 -7.50 -13.18 -5.90
C LYS A 126 -8.43 -12.11 -6.48
N ASP A 127 -9.31 -12.50 -7.35
CA ASP A 127 -10.28 -11.60 -8.01
C ASP A 127 -11.00 -10.65 -7.06
N TRP A 128 -11.37 -11.11 -5.86
CA TRP A 128 -12.08 -10.29 -4.89
C TRP A 128 -11.22 -9.13 -4.37
N MET A 129 -9.89 -9.32 -4.26
CA MET A 129 -8.96 -8.25 -3.87
C MET A 129 -8.81 -7.24 -5.00
N VAL A 130 -8.61 -7.71 -6.22
CA VAL A 130 -8.54 -6.85 -7.41
C VAL A 130 -9.80 -6.00 -7.51
N ARG A 131 -11.00 -6.63 -7.49
CA ARG A 131 -12.30 -5.91 -7.54
C ARG A 131 -12.50 -4.94 -6.38
N PHE A 132 -11.94 -5.21 -5.21
CA PHE A 132 -12.01 -4.29 -4.07
C PHE A 132 -11.29 -2.98 -4.38
N TYR A 133 -10.08 -3.05 -4.96
CA TYR A 133 -9.30 -1.87 -5.33
C TYR A 133 -9.82 -1.20 -6.61
N GLU A 134 -10.29 -1.96 -7.60
CA GLU A 134 -10.92 -1.40 -8.81
C GLU A 134 -12.14 -0.53 -8.47
N LYS A 135 -12.98 -0.94 -7.51
CA LYS A 135 -14.10 -0.13 -7.00
C LYS A 135 -13.68 1.18 -6.34
N ALA A 136 -12.42 1.30 -5.97
CA ALA A 136 -11.82 2.52 -5.45
C ALA A 136 -11.03 3.32 -6.51
N GLY A 137 -11.11 2.91 -7.79
CA GLY A 137 -10.49 3.59 -8.92
C GLY A 137 -9.06 3.14 -9.24
N PHE A 138 -8.57 2.06 -8.62
CA PHE A 138 -7.27 1.51 -8.96
C PHE A 138 -7.33 0.68 -10.24
N ILE A 139 -6.28 0.78 -11.05
CA ILE A 139 -6.10 0.03 -12.30
C ILE A 139 -4.76 -0.71 -12.23
N ARG A 140 -4.70 -1.93 -12.73
CA ARG A 140 -3.46 -2.71 -12.81
C ARG A 140 -2.45 -2.07 -13.75
N ILE A 141 -1.18 -2.07 -13.35
CA ILE A 141 -0.08 -1.61 -14.19
C ILE A 141 0.24 -2.71 -15.20
N GLN A 142 0.04 -2.43 -16.49
CA GLN A 142 0.18 -3.43 -17.57
C GLN A 142 1.63 -3.92 -17.74
N HIS A 143 2.60 -3.00 -17.71
CA HIS A 143 4.02 -3.29 -17.93
C HIS A 143 4.77 -3.59 -16.63
N GLY A 144 4.04 -3.84 -15.55
CA GLY A 144 4.59 -4.16 -14.24
C GLY A 144 5.22 -2.95 -13.55
N HIS A 145 5.89 -3.23 -12.45
CA HIS A 145 6.63 -2.22 -11.70
C HIS A 145 7.98 -2.79 -11.26
N THR A 146 8.95 -1.90 -11.06
CA THR A 146 10.28 -2.26 -10.59
C THR A 146 10.64 -1.49 -9.33
N TYR A 147 11.51 -2.08 -8.52
CA TYR A 147 12.07 -1.44 -7.33
C TYR A 147 13.39 -2.08 -6.93
N THR A 148 14.16 -1.37 -6.11
CA THR A 148 15.42 -1.87 -5.57
C THR A 148 15.20 -2.28 -4.12
N GLY A 149 15.43 -3.54 -3.79
CA GLY A 149 15.34 -4.06 -2.44
C GLY A 149 16.38 -3.46 -1.49
N LYS A 150 16.30 -3.83 -0.22
CA LYS A 150 17.24 -3.37 0.82
C LYS A 150 18.69 -3.74 0.52
N SER A 151 18.91 -4.92 -0.08
CA SER A 151 20.24 -5.42 -0.48
C SER A 151 20.84 -4.70 -1.70
N GLY A 152 20.05 -3.89 -2.42
CA GLY A 152 20.42 -3.33 -3.72
C GLY A 152 19.99 -4.18 -4.91
N LYS A 153 19.40 -5.37 -4.68
CA LYS A 153 18.87 -6.22 -5.75
C LYS A 153 17.64 -5.56 -6.38
N ARG A 154 17.58 -5.55 -7.72
CA ARG A 154 16.40 -5.06 -8.47
C ARG A 154 15.37 -6.18 -8.63
N TYR A 155 14.12 -5.83 -8.45
CA TYR A 155 12.95 -6.70 -8.62
C TYR A 155 12.01 -6.12 -9.67
N THR A 156 11.33 -7.01 -10.38
CA THR A 156 10.22 -6.68 -11.30
C THR A 156 9.03 -7.54 -10.93
N GLU A 157 7.86 -6.93 -10.75
CA GLU A 157 6.61 -7.59 -10.38
C GLU A 157 5.43 -7.03 -11.18
N PHE A 158 4.31 -7.76 -11.20
CA PHE A 158 3.13 -7.47 -12.01
C PHE A 158 1.84 -7.40 -11.18
N ASP A 159 1.99 -7.22 -9.89
CA ASP A 159 0.91 -7.17 -8.89
C ASP A 159 0.60 -5.72 -8.43
N GLY A 160 1.21 -4.73 -9.07
CA GLY A 160 1.00 -3.32 -8.80
C GLY A 160 -0.29 -2.78 -9.39
N MET A 161 -0.94 -1.90 -8.63
CA MET A 161 -2.11 -1.14 -9.06
C MET A 161 -1.90 0.35 -8.75
N VAL A 162 -2.45 1.24 -9.60
CA VAL A 162 -2.37 2.70 -9.45
C VAL A 162 -3.75 3.33 -9.57
N ALA A 163 -3.93 4.48 -8.92
CA ALA A 163 -5.12 5.31 -9.00
C ALA A 163 -4.75 6.80 -9.10
N PRO A 164 -5.57 7.66 -9.74
CA PRO A 164 -5.34 9.11 -9.75
C PRO A 164 -5.62 9.69 -8.35
N VAL A 165 -4.81 10.70 -7.95
CA VAL A 165 -5.03 11.46 -6.70
C VAL A 165 -5.16 12.94 -7.01
N CYS A 166 -4.05 13.64 -7.34
CA CYS A 166 -4.05 15.07 -7.69
C CYS A 166 -3.75 15.33 -9.17
N SER A 167 -3.23 14.35 -9.91
CA SER A 167 -2.87 14.51 -11.32
C SER A 167 -3.40 13.36 -12.18
N THR A 168 -4.46 13.61 -12.92
CA THR A 168 -4.98 12.70 -13.94
C THR A 168 -3.98 12.51 -15.09
N GLU A 169 -3.24 13.55 -15.45
CA GLU A 169 -2.22 13.48 -16.51
C GLU A 169 -1.12 12.47 -16.15
N LYS A 170 -0.53 12.58 -14.94
CA LYS A 170 0.54 11.67 -14.51
C LYS A 170 0.02 10.24 -14.35
N PHE A 171 -1.22 10.07 -13.88
CA PHE A 171 -1.87 8.77 -13.83
C PHE A 171 -2.01 8.17 -15.25
N GLN A 172 -2.52 8.92 -16.22
CA GLN A 172 -2.64 8.47 -17.60
C GLN A 172 -1.29 8.09 -18.20
N ARG A 173 -0.23 8.86 -17.92
CA ARG A 173 1.13 8.55 -18.34
C ARG A 173 1.59 7.17 -17.86
N ILE A 174 1.28 6.79 -16.63
CA ILE A 174 1.62 5.46 -16.09
C ILE A 174 0.80 4.37 -16.81
N ILE A 175 -0.50 4.57 -16.96
CA ILE A 175 -1.40 3.55 -17.52
C ILE A 175 -1.17 3.33 -19.02
N MET A 176 -0.86 4.40 -19.78
CA MET A 176 -0.64 4.33 -21.23
C MET A 176 0.84 4.15 -21.59
N GLY A 177 1.74 4.26 -20.63
CA GLY A 177 3.18 4.08 -20.86
C GLY A 177 3.52 2.62 -21.16
N GLU A 178 4.60 2.41 -21.92
CA GLU A 178 5.07 1.09 -22.32
C GLU A 178 6.18 0.52 -21.41
N LYS A 179 6.61 1.31 -20.42
CA LYS A 179 7.69 0.94 -19.49
C LYS A 179 7.12 0.48 -18.13
N ALA A 180 7.87 -0.38 -17.46
CA ALA A 180 7.59 -0.71 -16.08
C ALA A 180 7.74 0.54 -15.19
N LEU A 181 6.82 0.73 -14.24
CA LEU A 181 6.89 1.82 -13.28
C LEU A 181 7.99 1.56 -12.25
N ASP A 182 9.07 2.35 -12.27
CA ASP A 182 10.07 2.28 -11.21
C ASP A 182 9.57 3.04 -9.97
N ILE A 183 9.23 2.29 -8.93
CA ILE A 183 8.77 2.88 -7.67
C ILE A 183 9.91 3.20 -6.70
N GLY A 184 11.18 3.03 -7.10
CA GLY A 184 12.35 3.38 -6.32
C GLY A 184 12.79 2.31 -5.33
N ARG A 185 13.04 2.64 -4.06
CA ARG A 185 13.59 1.72 -3.06
C ARG A 185 12.49 1.04 -2.25
N GLY A 186 12.44 -0.29 -2.33
CA GLY A 186 11.48 -1.14 -1.63
C GLY A 186 10.07 -1.07 -2.18
N ASN A 187 9.37 -2.19 -2.07
CA ASN A 187 7.94 -2.27 -2.30
C ASN A 187 7.17 -1.88 -1.02
N TRP A 188 5.86 -1.60 -1.16
CA TRP A 188 4.99 -1.16 -0.07
C TRP A 188 3.84 -2.12 0.19
#